data_9dd269742f2bf8ddad66c18365857c66
#
_entry.id   9dd269742f2bf8ddad66c18365857c66
#
_cell.length_a   1.000
_cell.length_b   1.000
_cell.length_c   1.000
_cell.angle_alpha   90.00
_cell.angle_beta   90.00
_cell.angle_gamma   90.00
#
_symmetry.space_group_name_H-M   'P 1'
#
loop_
_entity.id
_entity.type
_entity.pdbx_description
1 polymer ?
#
loop_
_entity_poly.entity_id
_entity_poly.type
_entity_poly.pdbx_seq_one_letter_code
_entity_poly.pdbx_strand_id
1 'polypeptide(L)'
;NNDRRASREAALEDARRWKLECERRHENGEDRDDAIGEMRKAYGKTVRVTPTMVEVTKRELEKASVRCLVAPYEADAQLAALCVLGLADGIITEDSDLACLLCGLRLSRCLLVTKLDRDGSGDLLIPGDLTKLITDLRRSKFAKALAKALRVNERTGARCFVQSCVLAGCDYYVSEAGLGLVGAAEHVCAARR
;
A
#
# COMPACT_ATOMS: atom_id res chain seq x y z
N ASN A 1 7.58 -4.47 16.23
CA ASN A 1 8.59 -3.44 16.57
C ASN A 1 10.04 -3.84 16.25
N ASN A 2 10.41 -5.12 16.40
CA ASN A 2 11.76 -5.61 16.07
C ASN A 2 12.05 -5.59 14.56
N ASP A 3 11.10 -5.97 13.72
CA ASP A 3 11.28 -6.00 12.26
C ASP A 3 11.51 -4.62 11.66
N ARG A 4 10.77 -3.61 12.15
CA ARG A 4 10.96 -2.22 11.70
C ARG A 4 12.31 -1.64 12.15
N ARG A 5 12.85 -2.10 13.28
CA ARG A 5 14.18 -1.72 13.75
C ARG A 5 15.27 -2.36 12.89
N ALA A 6 15.20 -3.67 12.67
CA ALA A 6 16.12 -4.41 11.82
C ALA A 6 16.14 -3.86 10.38
N SER A 7 14.95 -3.57 9.83
CA SER A 7 14.83 -2.97 8.50
C SER A 7 15.50 -1.58 8.40
N ARG A 8 15.43 -0.74 9.46
CA ARG A 8 16.10 0.56 9.48
C ARG A 8 17.62 0.42 9.62
N GLU A 9 18.08 -0.52 10.43
CA GLU A 9 19.52 -0.80 10.60
C GLU A 9 20.12 -1.26 9.26
N ALA A 10 19.46 -2.17 8.54
CA ALA A 10 19.87 -2.58 7.20
C ALA A 10 19.86 -1.40 6.20
N ALA A 11 18.83 -0.55 6.23
CA ALA A 11 18.77 0.63 5.38
C ALA A 11 19.89 1.65 5.70
N LEU A 12 20.31 1.76 6.96
CA LEU A 12 21.43 2.62 7.35
C LEU A 12 22.77 2.08 6.83
N GLU A 13 22.96 0.77 6.86
CA GLU A 13 24.14 0.12 6.29
C GLU A 13 24.20 0.31 4.77
N ASP A 14 23.08 0.12 4.09
CA ASP A 14 22.97 0.42 2.65
C ASP A 14 23.29 1.88 2.34
N ALA A 15 22.76 2.82 3.11
CA ALA A 15 23.03 4.23 2.92
C ALA A 15 24.51 4.58 3.09
N ARG A 16 25.19 3.96 4.07
CA ARG A 16 26.64 4.11 4.27
C ARG A 16 27.43 3.54 3.10
N ARG A 17 27.06 2.37 2.62
CA ARG A 17 27.70 1.74 1.45
C ARG A 17 27.60 2.63 0.21
N TRP A 18 26.40 3.16 -0.09
CA TRP A 18 26.19 4.06 -1.21
C TRP A 18 26.93 5.40 -1.06
N LYS A 19 27.07 5.90 0.19
CA LYS A 19 27.87 7.09 0.47
C LYS A 19 29.34 6.87 0.08
N LEU A 20 29.92 5.76 0.52
CA LEU A 20 31.29 5.38 0.16
C LEU A 20 31.48 5.23 -1.35
N GLU A 21 30.50 4.63 -2.04
CA GLU A 21 30.53 4.53 -3.48
C GLU A 21 30.47 5.89 -4.19
N CYS A 22 29.69 6.83 -3.68
CA CYS A 22 29.68 8.22 -4.17
C CYS A 22 31.03 8.90 -4.01
N GLU A 23 31.68 8.70 -2.86
CA GLU A 23 33.02 9.25 -2.57
C GLU A 23 34.07 8.65 -3.51
N ARG A 24 34.09 7.32 -3.68
CA ARG A 24 34.98 6.60 -4.62
C ARG A 24 34.82 7.11 -6.05
N ARG A 25 33.59 7.20 -6.55
CA ARG A 25 33.31 7.68 -7.90
C ARG A 25 33.75 9.14 -8.09
N HIS A 26 33.58 9.96 -7.05
CA HIS A 26 34.03 11.35 -7.08
C HIS A 26 35.56 11.46 -7.22
N GLU A 27 36.29 10.65 -6.46
CA GLU A 27 37.77 10.62 -6.52
C GLU A 27 38.27 10.14 -7.88
N ASN A 28 37.56 9.22 -8.53
CA ASN A 28 37.90 8.69 -9.84
C ASN A 28 37.41 9.54 -11.02
N GLY A 29 36.67 10.62 -10.78
CA GLY A 29 36.06 11.42 -11.84
C GLY A 29 34.93 10.70 -12.61
N GLU A 30 34.34 9.65 -12.01
CA GLU A 30 33.23 8.89 -12.57
C GLU A 30 31.89 9.58 -12.30
N ASP A 31 30.88 9.29 -13.15
CA ASP A 31 29.50 9.72 -12.90
C ASP A 31 28.96 9.08 -11.63
N ARG A 32 28.33 9.89 -10.79
CA ARG A 32 27.79 9.48 -9.48
C ARG A 32 26.30 9.70 -9.29
N ASP A 33 25.59 10.14 -10.30
CA ASP A 33 24.18 10.50 -10.18
C ASP A 33 23.32 9.31 -9.72
N ASP A 34 23.56 8.13 -10.28
CA ASP A 34 22.87 6.91 -9.84
C ASP A 34 23.18 6.56 -8.37
N ALA A 35 24.45 6.66 -7.96
CA ALA A 35 24.87 6.37 -6.59
C ALA A 35 24.27 7.37 -5.59
N ILE A 36 24.17 8.64 -5.97
CA ILE A 36 23.47 9.68 -5.18
C ILE A 36 21.98 9.34 -5.05
N GLY A 37 21.37 8.90 -6.15
CA GLY A 37 19.96 8.45 -6.16
C GLY A 37 19.71 7.31 -5.19
N GLU A 38 20.51 6.26 -5.25
CA GLU A 38 20.39 5.10 -4.35
C GLU A 38 20.72 5.46 -2.89
N MET A 39 21.71 6.30 -2.65
CA MET A 39 22.03 6.81 -1.32
C MET A 39 20.83 7.57 -0.73
N ARG A 40 20.18 8.47 -1.48
CA ARG A 40 19.00 9.21 -1.04
C ARG A 40 17.83 8.30 -0.71
N LYS A 41 17.58 7.28 -1.54
CA LYS A 41 16.53 6.27 -1.30
C LYS A 41 16.82 5.49 0.00
N ALA A 42 18.06 5.06 0.21
CA ALA A 42 18.46 4.34 1.40
C ALA A 42 18.31 5.20 2.66
N TYR A 43 18.79 6.46 2.64
CA TYR A 43 18.59 7.39 3.75
C TYR A 43 17.11 7.69 4.01
N GLY A 44 16.29 7.82 2.97
CA GLY A 44 14.84 8.01 3.11
C GLY A 44 14.19 6.93 3.98
N LYS A 45 14.60 5.67 3.84
CA LYS A 45 14.10 4.54 4.65
C LYS A 45 14.53 4.59 6.12
N THR A 46 15.56 5.36 6.47
CA THR A 46 16.03 5.54 7.85
C THR A 46 15.29 6.66 8.59
N VAL A 47 14.63 7.55 7.85
CA VAL A 47 13.96 8.71 8.44
C VAL A 47 12.79 8.25 9.31
N ARG A 48 12.75 8.78 10.53
CA ARG A 48 11.63 8.58 11.44
C ARG A 48 10.75 9.82 11.45
N VAL A 49 9.50 9.65 11.10
CA VAL A 49 8.52 10.74 11.23
C VAL A 49 8.39 11.11 12.70
N THR A 50 8.67 12.39 13.00
CA THR A 50 8.57 12.93 14.35
C THR A 50 7.29 13.75 14.51
N PRO A 51 6.78 13.93 15.75
CA PRO A 51 5.65 14.82 16.01
C PRO A 51 5.85 16.22 15.45
N THR A 52 7.06 16.76 15.54
CA THR A 52 7.41 18.08 14.98
C THR A 52 7.22 18.12 13.48
N MET A 53 7.63 17.08 12.75
CA MET A 53 7.41 16.99 11.28
C MET A 53 5.93 17.01 10.97
N VAL A 54 5.12 16.27 11.73
CA VAL A 54 3.65 16.24 11.56
C VAL A 54 3.05 17.63 11.76
N GLU A 55 3.44 18.34 12.83
CA GLU A 55 2.92 19.67 13.11
C GLU A 55 3.34 20.71 12.05
N VAL A 56 4.59 20.65 11.57
CA VAL A 56 5.03 21.51 10.47
C VAL A 56 4.22 21.23 9.20
N THR A 57 4.03 19.96 8.84
CA THR A 57 3.26 19.57 7.67
C THR A 57 1.81 20.07 7.77
N LYS A 58 1.16 19.87 8.91
CA LYS A 58 -0.22 20.38 9.14
C LYS A 58 -0.30 21.88 8.93
N ARG A 59 0.62 22.64 9.53
CA ARG A 59 0.66 24.10 9.39
C ARG A 59 0.83 24.56 7.94
N GLU A 60 1.67 23.89 7.17
CA GLU A 60 1.85 24.23 5.75
C GLU A 60 0.61 23.88 4.91
N LEU A 61 -0.04 22.77 5.20
CA LEU A 61 -1.30 22.40 4.55
C LEU A 61 -2.43 23.38 4.90
N GLU A 62 -2.53 23.81 6.14
CA GLU A 62 -3.51 24.83 6.58
C GLU A 62 -3.30 26.15 5.87
N LYS A 63 -2.03 26.61 5.70
CA LYS A 63 -1.71 27.81 4.90
C LYS A 63 -2.14 27.66 3.44
N ALA A 64 -2.09 26.44 2.90
CA ALA A 64 -2.57 26.13 1.55
C ALA A 64 -4.09 25.90 1.48
N SER A 65 -4.83 26.17 2.57
CA SER A 65 -6.28 25.93 2.69
C SER A 65 -6.68 24.46 2.53
N VAL A 66 -5.77 23.53 2.81
CA VAL A 66 -6.04 22.10 2.85
C VAL A 66 -6.44 21.70 4.27
N ARG A 67 -7.62 21.14 4.42
CA ARG A 67 -8.10 20.66 5.74
C ARG A 67 -7.35 19.41 6.17
N CYS A 68 -6.86 19.43 7.40
CA CYS A 68 -6.20 18.30 8.04
C CYS A 68 -7.09 17.67 9.09
N LEU A 69 -7.22 16.35 9.04
CA LEU A 69 -7.88 15.56 10.05
C LEU A 69 -6.87 14.59 10.66
N VAL A 70 -6.73 14.63 11.98
CA VAL A 70 -5.92 13.63 12.70
C VAL A 70 -6.82 12.45 13.04
N ALA A 71 -6.49 11.30 12.49
CA ALA A 71 -7.23 10.07 12.79
C ALA A 71 -7.05 9.68 14.27
N PRO A 72 -8.11 9.30 14.98
CA PRO A 72 -8.02 8.90 16.39
C PRO A 72 -7.26 7.58 16.58
N TYR A 73 -7.19 6.74 15.53
CA TYR A 73 -6.47 5.48 15.47
C TYR A 73 -5.61 5.47 14.21
N GLU A 74 -5.92 4.59 13.26
CA GLU A 74 -5.22 4.47 11.97
C GLU A 74 -5.88 5.31 10.90
N ALA A 75 -5.05 5.91 10.03
CA ALA A 75 -5.52 6.76 8.95
C ALA A 75 -6.41 6.00 7.95
N ASP A 76 -6.07 4.74 7.66
CA ASP A 76 -6.79 3.92 6.68
C ASP A 76 -8.23 3.66 7.10
N ALA A 77 -8.45 3.33 8.37
CA ALA A 77 -9.78 3.15 8.92
C ALA A 77 -10.59 4.46 8.88
N GLN A 78 -9.93 5.61 9.13
CA GLN A 78 -10.56 6.92 9.07
C GLN A 78 -10.93 7.30 7.64
N LEU A 79 -10.05 7.06 6.67
CA LEU A 79 -10.30 7.31 5.25
C LEU A 79 -11.48 6.47 4.74
N ALA A 80 -11.50 5.17 5.07
CA ALA A 80 -12.62 4.29 4.74
C ALA A 80 -13.94 4.76 5.38
N ALA A 81 -13.91 5.20 6.64
CA ALA A 81 -15.09 5.73 7.34
C ALA A 81 -15.63 6.99 6.66
N LEU A 82 -14.78 7.90 6.21
CA LEU A 82 -15.19 9.09 5.46
C LEU A 82 -15.93 8.73 4.16
N CYS A 83 -15.45 7.71 3.45
CA CYS A 83 -16.14 7.20 2.25
C CYS A 83 -17.47 6.51 2.58
N VAL A 84 -17.53 5.72 3.65
CA VAL A 84 -18.79 5.10 4.12
C VAL A 84 -19.84 6.14 4.46
N LEU A 85 -19.43 7.24 5.09
CA LEU A 85 -20.30 8.34 5.49
C LEU A 85 -20.66 9.29 4.32
N GLY A 86 -20.08 9.08 3.12
CA GLY A 86 -20.29 9.96 1.96
C GLY A 86 -19.67 11.34 2.14
N LEU A 87 -18.67 11.46 3.00
CA LEU A 87 -17.90 12.70 3.23
C LEU A 87 -16.66 12.80 2.32
N ALA A 88 -16.32 11.71 1.65
CA ALA A 88 -15.31 11.65 0.62
C ALA A 88 -15.77 10.74 -0.52
N ASP A 89 -15.53 11.16 -1.77
CA ASP A 89 -15.86 10.41 -2.98
C ASP A 89 -14.74 9.43 -3.37
N GLY A 90 -13.54 9.64 -2.84
CA GLY A 90 -12.39 8.80 -3.14
C GLY A 90 -11.23 9.04 -2.17
N ILE A 91 -10.23 8.18 -2.31
CA ILE A 91 -9.02 8.16 -1.51
C ILE A 91 -7.82 8.15 -2.45
N ILE A 92 -6.81 8.94 -2.13
CA ILE A 92 -5.49 8.90 -2.78
C ILE A 92 -4.52 8.28 -1.78
N THR A 93 -3.88 7.18 -2.14
CA THR A 93 -2.93 6.48 -1.29
C THR A 93 -1.96 5.62 -2.08
N GLU A 94 -0.80 5.38 -1.52
CA GLU A 94 0.15 4.35 -1.98
C GLU A 94 -0.01 3.03 -1.20
N ASP A 95 -0.89 3.00 -0.20
CA ASP A 95 -1.09 1.81 0.63
C ASP A 95 -2.12 0.87 0.00
N SER A 96 -1.69 -0.37 -0.22
CA SER A 96 -2.53 -1.42 -0.81
C SER A 96 -3.62 -1.95 0.13
N ASP A 97 -3.48 -1.75 1.44
CA ASP A 97 -4.41 -2.26 2.44
C ASP A 97 -5.78 -1.59 2.32
N LEU A 98 -5.81 -0.32 1.86
CA LEU A 98 -7.05 0.38 1.56
C LEU A 98 -7.86 -0.27 0.43
N ALA A 99 -7.22 -0.84 -0.58
CA ALA A 99 -7.95 -1.59 -1.62
C ALA A 99 -8.67 -2.80 -1.02
N CYS A 100 -8.00 -3.52 -0.11
CA CYS A 100 -8.58 -4.65 0.61
C CYS A 100 -9.75 -4.23 1.51
N LEU A 101 -9.57 -3.16 2.29
CA LEU A 101 -10.56 -2.64 3.21
C LEU A 101 -11.84 -2.16 2.48
N LEU A 102 -11.68 -1.36 1.43
CA LEU A 102 -12.79 -0.83 0.64
C LEU A 102 -13.54 -1.95 -0.12
N CYS A 103 -12.83 -2.95 -0.62
CA CYS A 103 -13.42 -4.14 -1.23
C CYS A 103 -14.27 -4.92 -0.20
N GLY A 104 -13.75 -5.10 1.02
CA GLY A 104 -14.46 -5.76 2.12
C GLY A 104 -15.74 -5.02 2.52
N LEU A 105 -15.71 -3.70 2.52
CA LEU A 105 -16.85 -2.82 2.78
C LEU A 105 -17.82 -2.71 1.59
N ARG A 106 -17.43 -3.21 0.42
CA ARG A 106 -18.22 -3.17 -0.82
C ARG A 106 -18.63 -1.76 -1.25
N LEU A 107 -17.73 -0.81 -1.08
CA LEU A 107 -17.94 0.60 -1.43
C LEU A 107 -17.79 0.78 -2.95
N SER A 108 -18.85 0.53 -3.71
CA SER A 108 -18.86 0.63 -5.18
C SER A 108 -18.71 2.06 -5.71
N ARG A 109 -18.91 3.07 -4.87
CA ARG A 109 -18.82 4.48 -5.27
C ARG A 109 -17.53 5.17 -4.81
N CYS A 110 -16.74 4.53 -3.95
CA CYS A 110 -15.47 5.07 -3.52
C CYS A 110 -14.38 4.82 -4.56
N LEU A 111 -13.74 5.89 -5.02
CA LEU A 111 -12.61 5.81 -5.93
C LEU A 111 -11.32 5.63 -5.13
N LEU A 112 -10.42 4.78 -5.59
CA LEU A 112 -9.08 4.63 -5.02
C LEU A 112 -8.06 5.00 -6.09
N VAL A 113 -7.29 6.05 -5.84
CA VAL A 113 -6.20 6.50 -6.72
C VAL A 113 -4.88 6.12 -6.08
N THR A 114 -4.06 5.39 -6.84
CA THR A 114 -2.70 5.01 -6.44
C THR A 114 -1.70 5.47 -7.47
N LYS A 115 -0.42 5.53 -7.12
CA LYS A 115 0.68 5.97 -7.98
C LYS A 115 0.40 7.34 -8.64
N LEU A 116 -0.14 8.26 -7.83
CA LEU A 116 -0.39 9.60 -8.30
C LEU A 116 0.92 10.33 -8.57
N ASP A 117 1.16 10.68 -9.83
CA ASP A 117 2.34 11.42 -10.25
C ASP A 117 2.11 12.93 -10.21
N ARG A 118 3.18 13.71 -10.39
CA ARG A 118 3.16 15.19 -10.33
C ARG A 118 2.34 15.84 -11.46
N ASP A 119 2.20 15.14 -12.56
CA ASP A 119 1.38 15.57 -13.71
C ASP A 119 -0.13 15.27 -13.51
N GLY A 120 -0.48 14.63 -12.38
CA GLY A 120 -1.86 14.25 -12.07
C GLY A 120 -2.28 12.91 -12.67
N SER A 121 -1.39 12.18 -13.33
CA SER A 121 -1.66 10.79 -13.76
C SER A 121 -1.59 9.83 -12.57
N GLY A 122 -2.32 8.73 -12.64
CA GLY A 122 -2.34 7.71 -11.58
C GLY A 122 -3.20 6.51 -11.96
N ASP A 123 -3.10 5.45 -11.17
CA ASP A 123 -3.91 4.25 -11.33
C ASP A 123 -5.24 4.43 -10.57
N LEU A 124 -6.36 4.31 -11.28
CA LEU A 124 -7.71 4.40 -10.70
C LEU A 124 -8.30 3.01 -10.50
N LEU A 125 -8.69 2.71 -9.27
CA LEU A 125 -9.38 1.50 -8.88
C LEU A 125 -10.77 1.82 -8.32
N ILE A 126 -11.74 0.92 -8.55
CA ILE A 126 -13.05 0.91 -7.91
C ILE A 126 -13.14 -0.38 -7.07
N PRO A 127 -12.70 -0.36 -5.81
CA PRO A 127 -12.54 -1.58 -5.02
C PRO A 127 -13.86 -2.33 -4.78
N GLY A 128 -14.98 -1.64 -4.80
CA GLY A 128 -16.30 -2.26 -4.67
C GLY A 128 -16.74 -3.07 -5.88
N ASP A 129 -16.15 -2.86 -7.04
CA ASP A 129 -16.39 -3.63 -8.27
C ASP A 129 -15.36 -4.76 -8.45
N LEU A 130 -15.41 -5.73 -7.55
CA LEU A 130 -14.52 -6.89 -7.58
C LEU A 130 -14.62 -7.70 -8.88
N THR A 131 -15.80 -7.74 -9.49
CA THR A 131 -16.03 -8.44 -10.75
C THR A 131 -15.22 -7.83 -11.89
N LYS A 132 -15.19 -6.49 -11.96
CA LYS A 132 -14.39 -5.75 -12.93
C LYS A 132 -12.90 -5.94 -12.67
N LEU A 133 -12.48 -5.80 -11.43
CA LEU A 133 -11.09 -6.00 -11.02
C LEU A 133 -10.57 -7.39 -11.42
N ILE A 134 -11.35 -8.45 -11.19
CA ILE A 134 -10.98 -9.82 -11.58
C ILE A 134 -11.01 -9.99 -13.09
N THR A 135 -11.91 -9.31 -13.80
CA THR A 135 -11.95 -9.33 -15.26
C THR A 135 -10.69 -8.72 -15.86
N ASP A 136 -10.23 -7.60 -15.32
CA ASP A 136 -9.01 -6.92 -15.77
C ASP A 136 -7.76 -7.75 -15.46
N LEU A 137 -7.79 -8.53 -14.38
CA LEU A 137 -6.70 -9.43 -13.94
C LEU A 137 -6.80 -10.86 -14.49
N ARG A 138 -7.59 -11.13 -15.53
CA ARG A 138 -7.88 -12.49 -16.05
C ARG A 138 -6.66 -13.39 -16.27
N ARG A 139 -5.49 -12.82 -16.54
CA ARG A 139 -4.26 -13.59 -16.78
C ARG A 139 -3.58 -14.05 -15.49
N SER A 140 -3.94 -13.48 -14.33
CA SER A 140 -3.30 -13.83 -13.07
C SER A 140 -3.87 -15.13 -12.47
N LYS A 141 -3.01 -15.95 -11.87
CA LYS A 141 -3.43 -17.14 -11.12
C LYS A 141 -4.36 -16.78 -9.96
N PHE A 142 -4.11 -15.66 -9.31
CA PHE A 142 -4.93 -15.12 -8.23
C PHE A 142 -6.37 -14.83 -8.68
N ALA A 143 -6.55 -14.12 -9.78
CA ALA A 143 -7.88 -13.85 -10.34
C ALA A 143 -8.62 -15.14 -10.71
N LYS A 144 -7.93 -16.14 -11.25
CA LYS A 144 -8.52 -17.46 -11.57
C LYS A 144 -9.00 -18.19 -10.31
N ALA A 145 -8.27 -18.12 -9.19
CA ALA A 145 -8.69 -18.70 -7.93
C ALA A 145 -9.95 -18.00 -7.38
N LEU A 146 -9.97 -16.67 -7.37
CA LEU A 146 -11.11 -15.88 -6.91
C LEU A 146 -12.34 -15.96 -7.81
N ALA A 147 -12.17 -16.16 -9.12
CA ALA A 147 -13.29 -16.29 -10.07
C ALA A 147 -14.25 -17.43 -9.70
N LYS A 148 -13.77 -18.48 -9.03
CA LYS A 148 -14.63 -19.57 -8.50
C LYS A 148 -15.55 -19.07 -7.38
N ALA A 149 -15.04 -18.21 -6.49
CA ALA A 149 -15.82 -17.65 -5.40
C ALA A 149 -16.86 -16.63 -5.89
N LEU A 150 -16.52 -15.86 -6.91
CA LEU A 150 -17.44 -14.89 -7.55
C LEU A 150 -18.60 -15.56 -8.26
N ARG A 151 -18.42 -16.76 -8.80
CA ARG A 151 -19.53 -17.54 -9.42
C ARG A 151 -20.64 -17.86 -8.42
N VAL A 152 -20.33 -17.87 -7.12
CA VAL A 152 -21.36 -18.06 -6.08
C VAL A 152 -22.18 -16.79 -5.90
N ASN A 153 -21.53 -15.71 -5.54
CA ASN A 153 -22.05 -14.33 -5.50
C ASN A 153 -20.92 -13.34 -5.16
N GLU A 154 -21.14 -12.05 -5.42
CA GLU A 154 -20.15 -10.99 -5.16
C GLU A 154 -19.72 -10.90 -3.70
N ARG A 155 -20.64 -11.09 -2.75
CA ARG A 155 -20.33 -11.06 -1.32
C ARG A 155 -19.32 -12.14 -0.93
N THR A 156 -19.51 -13.33 -1.47
CA THR A 156 -18.57 -14.45 -1.26
C THR A 156 -17.22 -14.14 -1.89
N GLY A 157 -17.21 -13.59 -3.11
CA GLY A 157 -16.00 -13.16 -3.80
C GLY A 157 -15.22 -12.12 -2.98
N ALA A 158 -15.88 -11.07 -2.51
CA ALA A 158 -15.27 -10.03 -1.68
C ALA A 158 -14.67 -10.60 -0.37
N ARG A 159 -15.41 -11.49 0.31
CA ARG A 159 -14.90 -12.16 1.51
C ARG A 159 -13.69 -13.04 1.23
N CYS A 160 -13.68 -13.80 0.14
CA CYS A 160 -12.54 -14.61 -0.26
C CYS A 160 -11.33 -13.73 -0.61
N PHE A 161 -11.54 -12.60 -1.28
CA PHE A 161 -10.49 -11.64 -1.57
C PHE A 161 -9.83 -11.13 -0.28
N VAL A 162 -10.63 -10.57 0.64
CA VAL A 162 -10.13 -10.03 1.91
C VAL A 162 -9.40 -11.10 2.72
N GLN A 163 -10.00 -12.30 2.85
CA GLN A 163 -9.38 -13.40 3.58
C GLN A 163 -8.07 -13.86 2.94
N SER A 164 -7.98 -13.84 1.61
CA SER A 164 -6.74 -14.18 0.90
C SER A 164 -5.65 -13.14 1.15
N CYS A 165 -5.99 -11.86 1.15
CA CYS A 165 -5.06 -10.78 1.46
C CYS A 165 -4.53 -10.90 2.90
N VAL A 166 -5.42 -11.11 3.88
CA VAL A 166 -5.03 -11.30 5.28
C VAL A 166 -4.12 -12.53 5.44
N LEU A 167 -4.50 -13.66 4.84
CA LEU A 167 -3.74 -14.91 4.95
C LEU A 167 -2.37 -14.82 4.25
N ALA A 168 -2.26 -14.04 3.18
CA ALA A 168 -0.99 -13.77 2.49
C ALA A 168 -0.03 -12.89 3.30
N GLY A 169 -0.53 -12.23 4.35
CA GLY A 169 0.21 -11.37 5.27
C GLY A 169 -0.24 -9.90 5.17
N CYS A 170 -0.38 -9.27 6.31
CA CYS A 170 -0.68 -7.85 6.47
C CYS A 170 -0.06 -7.35 7.79
N ASP A 171 -0.20 -6.07 8.09
CA ASP A 171 0.35 -5.46 9.32
C ASP A 171 -0.14 -6.14 10.62
N TYR A 172 -1.26 -6.84 10.57
CA TYR A 172 -1.90 -7.51 11.71
C TYR A 172 -1.73 -9.03 11.74
N TYR A 173 -1.27 -9.63 10.63
CA TYR A 173 -1.11 -11.08 10.49
C TYR A 173 0.14 -11.44 9.71
N VAL A 174 1.02 -12.23 10.33
CA VAL A 174 2.22 -12.75 9.69
C VAL A 174 1.86 -14.01 8.91
N SER A 175 2.09 -13.99 7.61
CA SER A 175 1.85 -15.14 6.73
C SER A 175 2.77 -16.31 7.08
N GLU A 176 2.30 -17.53 6.83
CA GLU A 176 3.15 -18.72 6.87
C GLU A 176 4.23 -18.68 5.78
N ALA A 177 5.40 -19.21 6.07
CA ALA A 177 6.51 -19.23 5.13
C ALA A 177 6.13 -19.93 3.83
N GLY A 178 6.32 -19.23 2.70
CA GLY A 178 5.99 -19.72 1.37
C GLY A 178 4.53 -19.57 0.95
N LEU A 179 3.65 -19.04 1.80
CA LEU A 179 2.26 -18.79 1.48
C LEU A 179 2.07 -17.39 0.89
N GLY A 180 2.22 -17.25 -0.41
CA GLY A 180 1.91 -16.01 -1.12
C GLY A 180 0.43 -15.87 -1.46
N LEU A 181 0.05 -14.71 -2.03
CA LEU A 181 -1.34 -14.33 -2.31
C LEU A 181 -2.13 -15.37 -3.13
N VAL A 182 -1.48 -16.03 -4.09
CA VAL A 182 -2.12 -17.07 -4.93
C VAL A 182 -2.46 -18.30 -4.10
N GLY A 183 -1.50 -18.81 -3.32
CA GLY A 183 -1.72 -19.95 -2.43
C GLY A 183 -2.78 -19.66 -1.38
N ALA A 184 -2.75 -18.47 -0.79
CA ALA A 184 -3.77 -18.02 0.16
C ALA A 184 -5.17 -18.04 -0.47
N ALA A 185 -5.33 -17.54 -1.71
CA ALA A 185 -6.61 -17.55 -2.40
C ALA A 185 -7.09 -18.98 -2.71
N GLU A 186 -6.20 -19.86 -3.12
CA GLU A 186 -6.53 -21.27 -3.35
C GLU A 186 -7.01 -21.95 -2.07
N HIS A 187 -6.32 -21.74 -0.93
CA HIS A 187 -6.73 -22.28 0.37
C HIS A 187 -8.09 -21.75 0.82
N VAL A 188 -8.30 -20.44 0.79
CA VAL A 188 -9.57 -19.80 1.20
C VAL A 188 -10.72 -20.28 0.34
N CYS A 189 -10.53 -20.39 -0.98
CA CYS A 189 -11.59 -20.85 -1.89
C CYS A 189 -11.84 -22.37 -1.79
N ALA A 190 -10.85 -23.17 -1.40
CA ALA A 190 -11.02 -24.62 -1.17
C ALA A 190 -11.76 -24.92 0.14
N ALA A 191 -11.46 -24.19 1.21
CA ALA A 191 -12.09 -24.38 2.52
C ALA A 191 -13.60 -24.03 2.55
N ARG A 192 -14.14 -23.44 1.47
CA ARG A 192 -15.55 -23.09 1.33
C ARG A 192 -16.37 -24.05 0.46
N ARG A 193 -15.80 -25.21 0.15
CA ARG A 193 -16.51 -26.31 -0.49
C ARG A 193 -17.15 -27.20 0.56
#